data_cf793696e3425d7328477bb074657888
#
_entry.id   cf793696e3425d7328477bb074657888
#
_cell.length_a   1.000
_cell.length_b   1.000
_cell.length_c   1.000
_cell.angle_alpha   90.00
_cell.angle_beta   90.00
_cell.angle_gamma   90.00
#
_symmetry.space_group_name_H-M   'P 1'
#
loop_
_entity.id
_entity.type
_entity.pdbx_description
1 polymer ?
#
loop_
_entity_poly.entity_id
_entity_poly.type
_entity_poly.pdbx_seq_one_letter_code
_entity_poly.pdbx_strand_id
1 'polypeptide(L)'
;MHTVSRLLAALCIAALALSGVAGTAAAQSAADGQFVVELDADGDANATFSDEFDLSDPDEREVFERADSNAELRATAAERFGEEMRLVSRTANEALDRELRVGDVTVETAVVGETGVVAYEFRWENVAAVDDERVVLAEPFSLFESLDRELVVVAPEGYAIESVSPEPARAEGDTVAWPGLTTFGEEFEVVAVPDSGGTTEPIEHSRAGTTHGGAPLALGISALVLGSLLVGRKR
;
A
#
# COMPACT_ATOMS: atom_id res chain seq x y z
N MET A 1 -15.26 17.12 -13.58
CA MET A 1 -14.25 16.15 -13.91
C MET A 1 -13.87 15.24 -12.73
N HIS A 2 -14.44 15.44 -11.52
CA HIS A 2 -14.12 14.62 -10.32
C HIS A 2 -14.89 13.30 -10.18
N THR A 3 -15.92 13.07 -11.00
CA THR A 3 -16.80 11.89 -10.89
C THR A 3 -16.22 10.62 -11.56
N VAL A 4 -15.30 10.79 -12.51
CA VAL A 4 -14.71 9.67 -13.28
C VAL A 4 -13.57 9.01 -12.49
N SER A 5 -12.81 9.81 -11.72
CA SER A 5 -11.71 9.31 -10.88
C SER A 5 -12.20 8.41 -9.73
N ARG A 6 -13.36 8.75 -9.14
CA ARG A 6 -13.97 7.95 -8.05
C ARG A 6 -14.49 6.59 -8.49
N LEU A 7 -14.91 6.47 -9.75
CA LEU A 7 -15.37 5.19 -10.32
C LEU A 7 -14.21 4.24 -10.66
N LEU A 8 -13.01 4.78 -10.92
CA LEU A 8 -11.83 3.98 -11.22
C LEU A 8 -11.21 3.38 -9.95
N ALA A 9 -11.12 4.13 -8.85
CA ALA A 9 -10.62 3.61 -7.58
C ALA A 9 -11.50 2.46 -7.04
N ALA A 10 -12.83 2.63 -7.06
CA ALA A 10 -13.77 1.56 -6.68
C ALA A 10 -13.71 0.34 -7.63
N LEU A 11 -13.30 0.52 -8.89
CA LEU A 11 -13.18 -0.56 -9.87
C LEU A 11 -11.89 -1.37 -9.67
N CYS A 12 -10.78 -0.75 -9.23
CA CYS A 12 -9.54 -1.45 -8.96
C CYS A 12 -9.68 -2.41 -7.76
N ILE A 13 -10.35 -1.99 -6.69
CA ILE A 13 -10.62 -2.85 -5.53
C ILE A 13 -11.50 -4.07 -5.94
N ALA A 14 -12.50 -3.87 -6.81
CA ALA A 14 -13.36 -4.94 -7.28
C ALA A 14 -12.68 -5.89 -8.28
N ALA A 15 -11.68 -5.43 -9.06
CA ALA A 15 -10.99 -6.26 -10.05
C ALA A 15 -9.99 -7.25 -9.43
N LEU A 16 -9.36 -6.89 -8.31
CA LEU A 16 -8.45 -7.78 -7.57
C LEU A 16 -9.20 -8.92 -6.85
N ALA A 17 -10.47 -8.73 -6.49
CA ALA A 17 -11.29 -9.75 -5.83
C ALA A 17 -11.82 -10.85 -6.78
N LEU A 18 -11.70 -10.71 -8.10
CA LEU A 18 -12.30 -11.62 -9.10
C LEU A 18 -11.33 -12.61 -9.76
N SER A 19 -10.03 -12.55 -9.45
CA SER A 19 -9.02 -13.49 -9.98
C SER A 19 -8.85 -14.70 -9.06
N GLY A 20 -9.94 -15.42 -8.77
CA GLY A 20 -9.92 -16.68 -8.07
C GLY A 20 -9.26 -17.78 -8.90
N VAL A 21 -7.99 -18.09 -8.67
CA VAL A 21 -7.36 -19.36 -9.04
C VAL A 21 -7.07 -20.13 -7.75
N ALA A 22 -7.70 -21.30 -7.65
CA ALA A 22 -7.58 -22.20 -6.54
C ALA A 22 -6.14 -22.71 -6.35
N GLY A 23 -5.47 -22.26 -5.30
CA GLY A 23 -4.23 -22.80 -4.80
C GLY A 23 -4.28 -22.80 -3.27
N THR A 24 -4.34 -23.98 -2.68
CA THR A 24 -4.48 -24.21 -1.23
C THR A 24 -3.19 -23.89 -0.46
N ALA A 25 -2.91 -22.60 -0.22
CA ALA A 25 -1.92 -22.14 0.75
C ALA A 25 -2.10 -20.68 1.20
N ALA A 26 -3.17 -19.98 0.79
CA ALA A 26 -3.37 -18.55 1.07
C ALA A 26 -4.52 -18.28 2.07
N ALA A 27 -4.75 -19.18 3.02
CA ALA A 27 -5.89 -19.08 3.93
C ALA A 27 -5.60 -18.31 5.24
N GLN A 28 -4.59 -17.44 5.28
CA GLN A 28 -4.24 -16.72 6.51
C GLN A 28 -3.97 -15.21 6.36
N SER A 29 -4.17 -14.60 5.20
CA SER A 29 -3.95 -13.16 5.00
C SER A 29 -5.21 -12.38 4.57
N ALA A 30 -6.38 -12.99 4.58
CA ALA A 30 -7.61 -12.34 4.08
C ALA A 30 -8.28 -11.40 5.13
N ALA A 31 -7.69 -11.22 6.30
CA ALA A 31 -8.33 -10.49 7.39
C ALA A 31 -7.77 -9.08 7.67
N ASP A 32 -6.68 -8.68 7.03
CA ASP A 32 -5.94 -7.48 7.48
C ASP A 32 -5.95 -6.31 6.47
N GLY A 33 -6.52 -6.47 5.27
CA GLY A 33 -6.53 -5.44 4.25
C GLY A 33 -5.25 -5.37 3.41
N GLN A 34 -5.11 -4.30 2.62
CA GLN A 34 -4.02 -4.13 1.67
C GLN A 34 -3.40 -2.73 1.75
N PHE A 35 -2.13 -2.61 1.37
CA PHE A 35 -1.50 -1.36 1.04
C PHE A 35 -1.12 -1.37 -0.44
N VAL A 36 -1.87 -0.66 -1.27
CA VAL A 36 -1.66 -0.55 -2.71
C VAL A 36 -0.93 0.74 -3.02
N VAL A 37 0.14 0.67 -3.82
CA VAL A 37 0.93 1.82 -4.27
C VAL A 37 0.96 1.77 -5.80
N GLU A 38 0.17 2.63 -6.43
CA GLU A 38 0.11 2.80 -7.88
C GLU A 38 1.08 3.90 -8.30
N LEU A 39 2.21 3.52 -8.89
CA LEU A 39 3.26 4.45 -9.28
C LEU A 39 2.88 5.22 -10.55
N ASP A 40 3.32 6.46 -10.60
CA ASP A 40 3.31 7.27 -11.82
C ASP A 40 4.74 7.41 -12.39
N ALA A 41 4.85 7.70 -13.68
CA ALA A 41 6.14 7.80 -14.36
C ALA A 41 7.01 9.00 -13.88
N ASP A 42 6.43 9.94 -13.14
CA ASP A 42 7.13 11.08 -12.54
C ASP A 42 7.66 10.80 -11.11
N GLY A 43 7.45 9.58 -10.60
CA GLY A 43 7.91 9.15 -9.28
C GLY A 43 6.92 9.44 -8.15
N ASP A 44 5.76 9.98 -8.47
CA ASP A 44 4.64 10.08 -7.55
C ASP A 44 3.88 8.75 -7.46
N ALA A 45 2.97 8.63 -6.52
CA ALA A 45 2.05 7.50 -6.46
C ALA A 45 0.67 7.90 -5.94
N ASN A 46 -0.36 7.15 -6.35
CA ASN A 46 -1.61 7.09 -5.63
C ASN A 46 -1.53 5.90 -4.66
N ALA A 47 -1.71 6.16 -3.39
CA ALA A 47 -1.59 5.16 -2.35
C ALA A 47 -2.94 4.92 -1.68
N THR A 48 -3.30 3.64 -1.53
CA THR A 48 -4.52 3.19 -0.87
C THR A 48 -4.17 2.20 0.24
N PHE A 49 -4.44 2.58 1.46
CA PHE A 49 -4.29 1.70 2.62
C PHE A 49 -5.69 1.30 3.07
N SER A 50 -6.00 0.00 3.11
CA SER A 50 -7.34 -0.48 3.44
C SER A 50 -7.36 -1.42 4.63
N ASP A 51 -8.44 -1.32 5.42
CA ASP A 51 -8.82 -2.28 6.44
C ASP A 51 -10.06 -3.04 5.96
N GLU A 52 -10.07 -4.36 6.15
CA GLU A 52 -11.20 -5.23 5.81
C GLU A 52 -11.89 -5.73 7.08
N PHE A 53 -13.22 -5.82 7.02
CA PHE A 53 -14.08 -6.24 8.14
C PHE A 53 -15.02 -7.35 7.67
N ASP A 54 -15.07 -8.47 8.38
CA ASP A 54 -16.06 -9.53 8.15
C ASP A 54 -17.44 -9.10 8.66
N LEU A 55 -18.33 -8.72 7.74
CA LEU A 55 -19.68 -8.30 8.10
C LEU A 55 -20.58 -9.45 8.58
N SER A 56 -20.13 -10.70 8.53
CA SER A 56 -20.80 -11.82 9.20
C SER A 56 -20.49 -11.87 10.69
N ASP A 57 -19.35 -11.31 11.13
CA ASP A 57 -19.03 -11.10 12.53
C ASP A 57 -19.75 -9.85 13.06
N PRO A 58 -20.57 -9.97 14.13
CA PRO A 58 -21.32 -8.84 14.68
C PRO A 58 -20.45 -7.71 15.24
N ASP A 59 -19.28 -8.02 15.81
CA ASP A 59 -18.40 -7.04 16.43
C ASP A 59 -17.67 -6.23 15.34
N GLU A 60 -17.15 -6.88 14.29
CA GLU A 60 -16.53 -6.22 13.15
C GLU A 60 -17.54 -5.39 12.36
N ARG A 61 -18.74 -5.91 12.14
CA ARG A 61 -19.83 -5.17 11.52
C ARG A 61 -20.15 -3.88 12.27
N GLU A 62 -20.24 -3.92 13.62
CA GLU A 62 -20.51 -2.72 14.42
C GLU A 62 -19.40 -1.67 14.24
N VAL A 63 -18.13 -2.10 14.15
CA VAL A 63 -16.99 -1.20 13.89
C VAL A 63 -17.12 -0.56 12.52
N PHE A 64 -17.35 -1.37 11.48
CA PHE A 64 -17.51 -0.88 10.11
C PHE A 64 -18.70 0.09 9.98
N GLU A 65 -19.91 -0.29 10.46
CA GLU A 65 -21.11 0.55 10.38
C GLU A 65 -20.92 1.89 11.08
N ARG A 66 -20.13 1.93 12.16
CA ARG A 66 -19.79 3.18 12.85
C ARG A 66 -18.88 4.08 11.99
N ALA A 67 -17.92 3.51 11.29
CA ALA A 67 -17.07 4.24 10.36
C ALA A 67 -17.89 4.73 9.15
N ASP A 68 -18.73 3.85 8.60
CA ASP A 68 -19.54 4.15 7.41
C ASP A 68 -20.56 5.27 7.66
N SER A 69 -21.26 5.23 8.79
CA SER A 69 -22.31 6.21 9.13
C SER A 69 -21.78 7.54 9.69
N ASN A 70 -20.50 7.65 10.05
CA ASN A 70 -19.97 8.81 10.77
C ASN A 70 -18.83 9.51 10.02
N ALA A 71 -19.19 10.55 9.25
CA ALA A 71 -18.24 11.34 8.47
C ALA A 71 -17.18 12.07 9.33
N GLU A 72 -17.54 12.50 10.56
CA GLU A 72 -16.60 13.18 11.47
C GLU A 72 -15.54 12.18 11.98
N LEU A 73 -15.94 10.94 12.24
CA LEU A 73 -15.02 9.88 12.61
C LEU A 73 -14.03 9.59 11.47
N ARG A 74 -14.52 9.49 10.23
CA ARG A 74 -13.64 9.30 9.05
C ARG A 74 -12.69 10.47 8.86
N ALA A 75 -13.15 11.72 9.01
CA ALA A 75 -12.28 12.89 8.92
C ALA A 75 -11.18 12.87 9.97
N THR A 76 -11.49 12.54 11.22
CA THR A 76 -10.51 12.39 12.30
C THR A 76 -9.52 11.26 12.03
N ALA A 77 -9.98 10.15 11.47
CA ALA A 77 -9.12 9.02 11.08
C ALA A 77 -8.17 9.44 9.94
N ALA A 78 -8.68 10.16 8.92
CA ALA A 78 -7.87 10.70 7.83
C ALA A 78 -6.75 11.63 8.33
N GLU A 79 -7.07 12.54 9.26
CA GLU A 79 -6.08 13.45 9.83
C GLU A 79 -4.95 12.68 10.55
N ARG A 80 -5.32 11.72 11.41
CA ARG A 80 -4.32 10.91 12.15
C ARG A 80 -3.44 10.08 11.25
N PHE A 81 -4.05 9.35 10.31
CA PHE A 81 -3.31 8.56 9.35
C PHE A 81 -2.37 9.44 8.51
N GLY A 82 -2.85 10.61 8.07
CA GLY A 82 -2.03 11.59 7.35
C GLY A 82 -0.84 12.10 8.18
N GLU A 83 -1.01 12.31 9.49
CA GLU A 83 0.09 12.69 10.38
C GLU A 83 1.14 11.57 10.51
N GLU A 84 0.70 10.30 10.59
CA GLU A 84 1.59 9.13 10.64
C GLU A 84 2.38 8.98 9.33
N MET A 85 1.73 9.08 8.18
CA MET A 85 2.38 8.97 6.89
C MET A 85 3.36 10.15 6.62
N ARG A 86 3.02 11.35 7.09
CA ARG A 86 3.96 12.50 7.05
C ARG A 86 5.16 12.29 7.97
N LEU A 87 5.01 11.59 9.09
CA LEU A 87 6.15 11.22 9.95
C LEU A 87 7.05 10.21 9.23
N VAL A 88 6.48 9.19 8.60
CA VAL A 88 7.22 8.23 7.77
C VAL A 88 8.02 8.95 6.68
N SER A 89 7.36 9.82 5.91
CA SER A 89 8.03 10.60 4.85
C SER A 89 9.15 11.50 5.38
N ARG A 90 8.96 12.17 6.52
CA ARG A 90 10.03 12.97 7.14
C ARG A 90 11.24 12.14 7.54
N THR A 91 10.99 10.92 8.07
CA THR A 91 12.10 10.02 8.44
C THR A 91 12.87 9.55 7.21
N ALA A 92 12.16 9.21 6.12
CA ALA A 92 12.79 8.85 4.85
C ALA A 92 13.60 10.01 4.27
N ASN A 93 13.09 11.24 4.34
CA ASN A 93 13.75 12.45 3.84
C ASN A 93 15.08 12.77 4.52
N GLU A 94 15.36 12.23 5.72
CA GLU A 94 16.66 12.39 6.38
C GLU A 94 17.80 11.67 5.64
N ALA A 95 17.47 10.65 4.82
CA ALA A 95 18.42 9.84 4.08
C ALA A 95 18.37 10.07 2.55
N LEU A 96 17.44 10.88 2.06
CA LEU A 96 17.19 11.06 0.63
C LEU A 96 17.58 12.43 0.13
N ASP A 97 18.01 12.50 -1.14
CA ASP A 97 18.25 13.76 -1.85
C ASP A 97 16.96 14.35 -2.48
N ARG A 98 15.82 13.62 -2.40
CA ARG A 98 14.49 14.06 -2.83
C ARG A 98 13.57 14.23 -1.62
N GLU A 99 12.54 15.04 -1.74
CA GLU A 99 11.60 15.29 -0.65
C GLU A 99 10.27 14.57 -0.90
N LEU A 100 10.01 13.49 -0.15
CA LEU A 100 8.71 12.81 -0.13
C LEU A 100 7.68 13.69 0.57
N ARG A 101 6.50 13.83 -0.02
CA ARG A 101 5.37 14.55 0.57
C ARG A 101 4.10 13.75 0.49
N VAL A 102 3.31 13.82 1.56
CA VAL A 102 1.98 13.20 1.65
C VAL A 102 0.93 14.28 1.47
N GLY A 103 0.09 14.11 0.47
CA GLY A 103 -1.07 14.96 0.21
C GLY A 103 -2.16 14.80 1.25
N ASP A 104 -3.32 15.36 0.95
CA ASP A 104 -4.50 15.19 1.80
C ASP A 104 -4.99 13.75 1.76
N VAL A 105 -5.28 13.20 2.93
CA VAL A 105 -5.85 11.86 3.07
C VAL A 105 -7.37 11.95 3.05
N THR A 106 -8.00 11.06 2.29
CA THR A 106 -9.44 10.83 2.32
C THR A 106 -9.74 9.45 2.86
N VAL A 107 -10.87 9.27 3.53
CA VAL A 107 -11.33 7.97 4.00
C VAL A 107 -12.67 7.67 3.35
N GLU A 108 -12.72 6.57 2.61
CA GLU A 108 -13.92 6.06 1.99
C GLU A 108 -14.31 4.70 2.57
N THR A 109 -15.59 4.35 2.49
CA THR A 109 -16.12 3.06 2.94
C THR A 109 -16.86 2.39 1.79
N ALA A 110 -16.73 1.07 1.69
CA ALA A 110 -17.42 0.27 0.69
C ALA A 110 -17.83 -1.10 1.27
N VAL A 111 -18.81 -1.75 0.66
CA VAL A 111 -19.21 -3.12 0.99
C VAL A 111 -19.06 -3.97 -0.27
N VAL A 112 -18.29 -5.06 -0.18
CA VAL A 112 -18.05 -6.02 -1.26
C VAL A 112 -18.45 -7.42 -0.76
N GLY A 113 -19.65 -7.88 -1.14
CA GLY A 113 -20.19 -9.13 -0.62
C GLY A 113 -20.49 -9.06 0.89
N GLU A 114 -19.78 -9.84 1.68
CA GLU A 114 -19.86 -9.86 3.16
C GLU A 114 -18.67 -9.13 3.81
N THR A 115 -17.85 -8.43 3.02
CA THR A 115 -16.69 -7.68 3.52
C THR A 115 -16.97 -6.17 3.50
N GLY A 116 -16.81 -5.50 4.62
CA GLY A 116 -16.74 -4.05 4.73
C GLY A 116 -15.29 -3.60 4.51
N VAL A 117 -15.08 -2.56 3.72
CA VAL A 117 -13.75 -2.00 3.45
C VAL A 117 -13.73 -0.53 3.88
N VAL A 118 -12.71 -0.16 4.65
CA VAL A 118 -12.39 1.24 4.97
C VAL A 118 -11.06 1.56 4.31
N ALA A 119 -11.06 2.46 3.33
CA ALA A 119 -9.90 2.81 2.53
C ALA A 119 -9.41 4.23 2.84
N TYR A 120 -8.12 4.39 3.07
CA TYR A 120 -7.40 5.65 3.22
C TYR A 120 -6.65 5.91 1.92
N GLU A 121 -7.04 6.95 1.20
CA GLU A 121 -6.47 7.30 -0.11
C GLU A 121 -5.69 8.60 -0.01
N PHE A 122 -4.49 8.64 -0.60
CA PHE A 122 -3.65 9.84 -0.64
C PHE A 122 -2.68 9.83 -1.81
N ARG A 123 -2.27 11.03 -2.23
CA ARG A 123 -1.15 11.21 -3.15
C ARG A 123 0.15 11.18 -2.37
N TRP A 124 1.12 10.39 -2.83
CA TRP A 124 2.47 10.34 -2.29
C TRP A 124 3.45 10.89 -3.31
N GLU A 125 3.82 12.16 -3.13
CA GLU A 125 4.70 12.87 -4.07
C GLU A 125 6.15 12.44 -3.88
N ASN A 126 6.87 12.25 -4.99
CA ASN A 126 8.27 11.84 -5.06
C ASN A 126 8.61 10.56 -4.27
N VAL A 127 7.66 9.63 -4.11
CA VAL A 127 7.90 8.39 -3.37
C VAL A 127 8.90 7.48 -4.07
N ALA A 128 8.91 7.45 -5.40
CA ALA A 128 9.91 6.76 -6.20
C ALA A 128 10.95 7.72 -6.77
N ALA A 129 12.18 7.24 -6.95
CA ALA A 129 13.20 7.94 -7.71
C ALA A 129 12.98 7.72 -9.21
N VAL A 130 13.26 8.75 -10.02
CA VAL A 130 13.22 8.65 -11.48
C VAL A 130 14.61 8.94 -12.03
N ASP A 131 15.18 8.02 -12.79
CA ASP A 131 16.47 8.13 -13.44
C ASP A 131 16.41 7.50 -14.84
N ASP A 132 16.67 8.27 -15.88
CA ASP A 132 16.63 7.83 -17.29
C ASP A 132 15.38 6.99 -17.64
N GLU A 133 14.19 7.48 -17.31
CA GLU A 133 12.90 6.81 -17.50
C GLU A 133 12.69 5.54 -16.62
N ARG A 134 13.62 5.21 -15.71
CA ARG A 134 13.43 4.15 -14.72
C ARG A 134 12.76 4.75 -13.49
N VAL A 135 11.73 4.09 -13.01
CA VAL A 135 11.05 4.42 -11.75
C VAL A 135 11.47 3.41 -10.71
N VAL A 136 12.10 3.88 -9.63
CA VAL A 136 12.68 3.03 -8.58
C VAL A 136 12.01 3.36 -7.25
N LEU A 137 11.23 2.41 -6.74
CA LEU A 137 10.64 2.49 -5.41
C LEU A 137 11.51 1.69 -4.43
N ALA A 138 12.09 2.36 -3.46
CA ALA A 138 12.84 1.76 -2.36
C ALA A 138 12.34 2.34 -1.02
N GLU A 139 12.69 3.59 -0.71
CA GLU A 139 12.14 4.28 0.46
C GLU A 139 10.71 4.76 0.19
N PRO A 140 9.87 4.76 1.23
CA PRO A 140 10.19 4.48 2.63
C PRO A 140 10.14 2.99 3.00
N PHE A 141 9.85 2.08 2.07
CA PHE A 141 9.64 0.66 2.35
C PHE A 141 10.90 -0.05 2.85
N SER A 142 12.08 0.36 2.39
CA SER A 142 13.37 -0.13 2.90
C SER A 142 13.60 0.18 4.39
N LEU A 143 12.86 1.14 4.96
CA LEU A 143 12.94 1.49 6.39
C LEU A 143 12.00 0.65 7.25
N PHE A 144 11.05 -0.07 6.67
CA PHE A 144 10.14 -0.93 7.40
C PHE A 144 10.77 -2.32 7.62
N GLU A 145 10.62 -2.87 8.81
CA GLU A 145 10.94 -4.27 9.06
C GLU A 145 9.91 -5.17 8.36
N SER A 146 8.63 -4.86 8.53
CA SER A 146 7.51 -5.52 7.86
C SER A 146 6.26 -4.65 7.92
N LEU A 147 5.28 -4.95 7.09
CA LEU A 147 3.91 -4.43 7.18
C LEU A 147 3.00 -5.52 7.71
N ASP A 148 1.93 -5.16 8.43
CA ASP A 148 0.94 -6.09 8.97
C ASP A 148 -0.07 -6.58 7.93
N ARG A 149 0.03 -6.09 6.68
CA ARG A 149 -0.89 -6.35 5.56
C ARG A 149 -0.15 -6.60 4.26
N GLU A 150 -0.89 -7.07 3.24
CA GLU A 150 -0.35 -7.26 1.91
C GLU A 150 0.10 -5.89 1.32
N LEU A 151 1.35 -5.84 0.83
CA LEU A 151 1.82 -4.73 0.01
C LEU A 151 1.66 -5.10 -1.47
N VAL A 152 1.00 -4.23 -2.21
CA VAL A 152 0.84 -4.33 -3.67
C VAL A 152 1.47 -3.10 -4.31
N VAL A 153 2.38 -3.31 -5.26
CA VAL A 153 2.98 -2.23 -6.05
C VAL A 153 2.59 -2.42 -7.51
N VAL A 154 2.06 -1.37 -8.11
CA VAL A 154 1.68 -1.32 -9.52
C VAL A 154 2.61 -0.35 -10.23
N ALA A 155 3.23 -0.80 -11.32
CA ALA A 155 4.09 0.04 -12.15
C ALA A 155 3.27 1.12 -12.89
N PRO A 156 3.91 2.20 -13.34
CA PRO A 156 3.25 3.24 -14.12
C PRO A 156 2.61 2.69 -15.41
N GLU A 157 1.57 3.36 -15.90
CA GLU A 157 0.95 3.00 -17.18
C GLU A 157 2.00 3.00 -18.32
N GLY A 158 2.09 1.87 -19.05
CA GLY A 158 3.07 1.68 -20.12
C GLY A 158 4.46 1.28 -19.62
N TYR A 159 4.59 0.86 -18.37
CA TYR A 159 5.82 0.34 -17.78
C TYR A 159 5.67 -1.14 -17.44
N ALA A 160 6.80 -1.84 -17.36
CA ALA A 160 6.90 -3.20 -16.86
C ALA A 160 7.86 -3.25 -15.67
N ILE A 161 7.63 -4.17 -14.75
CA ILE A 161 8.56 -4.44 -13.66
C ILE A 161 9.81 -5.13 -14.22
N GLU A 162 10.97 -4.48 -14.12
CA GLU A 162 12.27 -5.02 -14.57
C GLU A 162 12.91 -5.89 -13.49
N SER A 163 12.93 -5.41 -12.24
CA SER A 163 13.50 -6.13 -11.11
C SER A 163 12.78 -5.80 -9.81
N VAL A 164 12.86 -6.71 -8.86
CA VAL A 164 12.22 -6.59 -7.55
C VAL A 164 12.99 -7.34 -6.48
N SER A 165 13.10 -6.76 -5.30
CA SER A 165 13.66 -7.35 -4.08
C SER A 165 12.83 -6.91 -2.86
N PRO A 166 12.53 -7.80 -1.89
CA PRO A 166 12.68 -9.25 -1.93
C PRO A 166 11.76 -9.90 -2.97
N GLU A 167 11.96 -11.21 -3.21
CA GLU A 167 11.08 -11.97 -4.13
C GLU A 167 9.61 -11.84 -3.72
N PRO A 168 8.70 -11.36 -4.61
CA PRO A 168 7.30 -11.22 -4.30
C PRO A 168 6.59 -12.58 -4.31
N ALA A 169 5.50 -12.71 -3.55
CA ALA A 169 4.67 -13.90 -3.59
C ALA A 169 3.81 -13.98 -4.88
N ARG A 170 3.55 -12.83 -5.49
CA ARG A 170 2.82 -12.72 -6.76
C ARG A 170 3.46 -11.65 -7.64
N ALA A 171 3.66 -11.96 -8.91
CA ALA A 171 4.09 -11.03 -9.94
C ALA A 171 3.29 -11.31 -11.22
N GLU A 172 2.47 -10.36 -11.63
CA GLU A 172 1.58 -10.48 -12.78
C GLU A 172 1.55 -9.16 -13.56
N GLY A 173 2.10 -9.17 -14.78
CA GLY A 173 2.13 -8.01 -15.65
C GLY A 173 2.94 -6.85 -15.05
N ASP A 174 2.24 -5.77 -14.71
CA ASP A 174 2.77 -4.55 -14.10
C ASP A 174 2.65 -4.53 -12.55
N THR A 175 2.23 -5.63 -11.95
CA THR A 175 1.87 -5.69 -10.53
C THR A 175 2.71 -6.73 -9.79
N VAL A 176 3.22 -6.36 -8.61
CA VAL A 176 3.89 -7.27 -7.66
C VAL A 176 3.27 -7.15 -6.27
N ALA A 177 3.25 -8.27 -5.53
CA ALA A 177 2.65 -8.28 -4.20
C ALA A 177 3.40 -9.15 -3.20
N TRP A 178 3.46 -8.70 -1.96
CA TRP A 178 4.00 -9.40 -0.80
C TRP A 178 2.92 -9.55 0.27
N PRO A 179 2.74 -10.75 0.83
CA PRO A 179 1.81 -10.94 1.93
C PRO A 179 2.24 -10.16 3.18
N GLY A 180 1.31 -9.93 4.07
CA GLY A 180 1.59 -9.33 5.36
C GLY A 180 2.70 -10.07 6.12
N LEU A 181 3.44 -9.32 6.95
CA LEU A 181 4.59 -9.80 7.72
C LEU A 181 5.80 -10.25 6.88
N THR A 182 5.81 -9.93 5.57
CA THR A 182 7.03 -10.07 4.77
C THR A 182 8.11 -9.14 5.33
N THR A 183 9.33 -9.67 5.53
CA THR A 183 10.48 -8.86 5.92
C THR A 183 11.02 -8.10 4.71
N PHE A 184 11.01 -6.79 4.78
CA PHE A 184 11.54 -5.91 3.74
C PHE A 184 13.02 -5.56 4.01
N GLY A 185 13.30 -4.48 4.72
CA GLY A 185 14.65 -4.04 5.06
C GLY A 185 15.34 -3.28 3.92
N GLU A 186 16.65 -3.03 4.10
CA GLU A 186 17.45 -2.19 3.22
C GLU A 186 17.56 -2.68 1.75
N GLU A 187 17.19 -3.93 1.49
CA GLU A 187 17.21 -4.53 0.15
C GLU A 187 15.90 -4.37 -0.62
N PHE A 188 14.89 -3.70 -0.01
CA PHE A 188 13.63 -3.49 -0.71
C PHE A 188 13.84 -2.55 -1.91
N GLU A 189 13.47 -3.04 -3.09
CA GLU A 189 13.54 -2.29 -4.32
C GLU A 189 12.52 -2.83 -5.33
N VAL A 190 11.80 -1.94 -6.00
CA VAL A 190 11.00 -2.24 -7.20
C VAL A 190 11.46 -1.31 -8.31
N VAL A 191 11.90 -1.87 -9.43
CA VAL A 191 12.31 -1.10 -10.60
C VAL A 191 11.34 -1.33 -11.73
N ALA A 192 10.75 -0.24 -12.23
CA ALA A 192 9.90 -0.25 -13.41
C ALA A 192 10.57 0.52 -14.55
N VAL A 193 10.41 0.01 -15.77
CA VAL A 193 10.94 0.61 -17.01
C VAL A 193 9.86 0.69 -18.07
N PRO A 194 9.94 1.62 -19.04
CA PRO A 194 8.99 1.68 -20.15
C PRO A 194 8.88 0.34 -20.87
N ASP A 195 7.66 -0.16 -21.05
CA ASP A 195 7.41 -1.39 -21.80
C ASP A 195 7.74 -1.20 -23.28
N SER A 196 8.85 -1.78 -23.70
CA SER A 196 9.34 -1.70 -25.09
C SER A 196 8.53 -2.55 -26.07
N GLY A 197 7.40 -3.15 -25.63
CA GLY A 197 6.57 -4.02 -26.48
C GLY A 197 7.25 -5.33 -26.89
N GLY A 198 8.29 -5.75 -26.17
CA GLY A 198 9.06 -6.97 -26.39
C GLY A 198 8.77 -8.01 -25.33
N THR A 199 8.61 -9.24 -25.77
CA THR A 199 8.38 -10.49 -25.02
C THR A 199 8.87 -10.44 -23.59
N THR A 200 7.96 -10.63 -22.63
CA THR A 200 8.23 -10.73 -21.19
C THR A 200 9.34 -11.76 -20.92
N GLU A 201 10.57 -11.29 -20.70
CA GLU A 201 11.61 -12.13 -20.11
C GLU A 201 11.31 -12.30 -18.60
N PRO A 202 11.71 -13.42 -17.98
CA PRO A 202 11.50 -13.64 -16.56
C PRO A 202 12.15 -12.52 -15.73
N ILE A 203 11.42 -12.00 -14.74
CA ILE A 203 11.89 -10.97 -13.82
C ILE A 203 13.22 -11.41 -13.18
N GLU A 204 14.29 -10.66 -13.40
CA GLU A 204 15.58 -10.93 -12.77
C GLU A 204 15.57 -10.50 -11.30
N HIS A 205 15.83 -11.44 -10.41
CA HIS A 205 15.95 -11.20 -8.98
C HIS A 205 17.33 -10.59 -8.70
N SER A 206 17.36 -9.32 -8.34
CA SER A 206 18.62 -8.64 -8.00
C SER A 206 19.19 -9.21 -6.69
N ARG A 207 20.34 -9.88 -6.77
CA ARG A 207 21.14 -10.22 -5.60
C ARG A 207 21.97 -9.01 -5.21
N ALA A 208 21.43 -8.20 -4.32
CA ALA A 208 22.18 -7.10 -3.76
C ALA A 208 23.34 -7.61 -2.88
N GLY A 209 24.48 -7.14 -3.17
CA GLY A 209 25.62 -7.20 -2.26
C GLY A 209 26.11 -5.79 -2.01
N THR A 210 25.95 -5.28 -0.83
CA THR A 210 27.01 -4.59 -0.07
C THR A 210 26.41 -3.84 1.12
N THR A 211 26.81 -4.22 2.30
CA THR A 211 26.52 -3.69 3.63
C THR A 211 26.87 -2.20 3.79
N HIS A 212 25.86 -1.39 4.16
CA HIS A 212 26.08 -0.20 4.98
C HIS A 212 25.18 -0.31 6.21
N GLY A 213 25.80 -0.34 7.37
CA GLY A 213 25.10 -0.57 8.64
C GLY A 213 24.36 0.70 9.10
N GLY A 214 23.07 0.69 8.92
CA GLY A 214 22.12 1.54 9.64
C GLY A 214 21.23 0.62 10.47
N ALA A 215 20.97 0.95 11.73
CA ALA A 215 20.05 0.18 12.55
C ALA A 215 18.63 0.42 12.02
N PRO A 216 17.84 -0.64 11.76
CA PRO A 216 16.46 -0.47 11.33
C PRO A 216 15.66 0.21 12.44
N LEU A 217 15.04 1.33 12.13
CA LEU A 217 14.00 1.91 12.96
C LEU A 217 12.74 1.06 12.73
N ALA A 218 12.35 0.30 13.73
CA ALA A 218 11.09 -0.44 13.71
C ALA A 218 9.92 0.56 13.75
N LEU A 219 9.53 1.08 12.59
CA LEU A 219 8.30 1.83 12.39
C LEU A 219 7.20 0.81 12.07
N GLY A 220 6.62 0.23 13.10
CA GLY A 220 5.40 -0.55 12.96
C GLY A 220 4.25 0.39 12.66
N ILE A 221 3.78 0.41 11.43
CA ILE A 221 2.46 0.98 11.12
C ILE A 221 1.45 -0.07 11.57
N SER A 222 1.02 0.03 12.83
CA SER A 222 -0.02 -0.85 13.36
C SER A 222 -1.39 -0.32 12.97
N ALA A 223 -2.29 -1.22 12.62
CA ALA A 223 -3.73 -0.99 12.37
C ALA A 223 -4.52 -0.38 13.55
N LEU A 224 -3.87 0.34 14.44
CA LEU A 224 -4.41 0.92 15.68
C LEU A 224 -5.25 2.19 15.48
N VAL A 225 -5.35 2.71 14.24
CA VAL A 225 -6.01 4.01 14.01
C VAL A 225 -7.49 3.97 14.35
N LEU A 226 -8.19 2.90 14.05
CA LEU A 226 -9.62 2.74 14.40
C LEU A 226 -9.81 2.21 15.83
N GLY A 227 -8.97 1.31 16.30
CA GLY A 227 -9.10 0.71 17.64
C GLY A 227 -8.96 1.72 18.80
N SER A 228 -8.09 2.72 18.67
CA SER A 228 -7.85 3.71 19.72
C SER A 228 -8.97 4.72 19.92
N LEU A 229 -9.81 4.94 18.89
CA LEU A 229 -10.97 5.84 18.97
C LEU A 229 -12.16 5.23 19.71
N LEU A 230 -12.19 3.92 19.89
CA LEU A 230 -13.35 3.20 20.41
C LEU A 230 -13.26 2.85 21.90
N VAL A 231 -12.07 2.90 22.51
CA VAL A 231 -11.88 2.51 23.95
C VAL A 231 -12.25 3.62 24.92
N GLY A 232 -12.60 4.80 24.48
CA GLY A 232 -12.74 6.01 25.32
C GLY A 232 -14.10 6.26 25.96
N ARG A 233 -15.08 5.32 26.01
CA ARG A 233 -16.32 5.62 26.74
C ARG A 233 -17.08 4.40 27.26
N LYS A 234 -16.57 3.77 28.34
CA LYS A 234 -17.43 3.11 29.33
C LYS A 234 -17.24 3.81 30.67
N ARG A 235 -18.13 4.71 30.98
CA ARG A 235 -18.61 5.05 32.32
C ARG A 235 -20.09 5.31 32.24
#